data_2003b22b318f4677f6bf11c2a0dae980
#
_entry.id   2003b22b318f4677f6bf11c2a0dae980
#
_cell.length_a   1.000
_cell.length_b   1.000
_cell.length_c   1.000
_cell.angle_alpha   90.00
_cell.angle_beta   90.00
_cell.angle_gamma   90.00
#
_symmetry.space_group_name_H-M   'P 1'
#
loop_
_entity.id
_entity.type
_entity.pdbx_description
1 polymer ?
#
loop_
_entity_poly.entity_id
_entity_poly.type
_entity_poly.pdbx_seq_one_letter_code
_entity_poly.pdbx_strand_id
1 'polypeptide(L)'
;TIGELFGKEEGYGKGRGGSMHIADFRIGHLGANAIVGGGVPIATGAAMCCRMEKEKGNIVACFAGDGAYSNGVVLEALNWAAQHQYTNEMAAKPYGLPLLFCVVNNHYGMTGRCETEVSGIDRLARRAAGFSLDNMHAECVNGMDVLAVREAVARAKERLVAGEGPVLLEFDTYRYYGHSLSDPRNEYRTREEEARWRAIDPTVTFRQTLLDAGAADEQTLEAIEAKVVERNAKAARRAVDSPDPDAADVIKYMYTDTVSETVPAPFANSATVGDAPEIKRDENDNVAYRDAVKEALLQEMDRDGRVVVYGEDVADYGGAFKVTKGLLERFGRDRVFNTPISEACICGTAVGMAMRGYRPVAELMYMDFALMASDQIANQAAKWHYMTGAATEVPLVYRVSVGGGKGYGGQHSQSLESMFCHIPGLYVVYPSNSYDAKGLLKSAIRDNNPVMVVESQILYNEKGFCPADDYLVPIGQANVMTTGDDLTILAWGPAVRDAVAAAQVLSEEGVSAEVIDARSLVPFDWETLFESVRKTGRLVAVSQFVDIGSYTGEVVSQVVSNCF
;
A
#
# COMPACT_ATOMS: atom_id res chain seq x y z
N THR A 1 -1.72 -23.24 7.05
CA THR A 1 -1.76 -23.36 5.56
C THR A 1 -2.92 -24.25 5.11
N ILE A 2 -2.95 -25.55 5.51
CA ILE A 2 -4.00 -26.48 5.02
C ILE A 2 -5.39 -26.00 5.46
N GLY A 3 -5.57 -25.48 6.68
CA GLY A 3 -6.83 -24.88 7.11
C GLY A 3 -7.31 -23.76 6.19
N GLU A 4 -6.40 -22.90 5.70
CA GLU A 4 -6.74 -21.84 4.76
C GLU A 4 -7.16 -22.40 3.38
N LEU A 5 -6.47 -23.46 2.90
CA LEU A 5 -6.85 -24.14 1.66
C LEU A 5 -8.25 -24.75 1.73
N PHE A 6 -8.69 -25.17 2.92
CA PHE A 6 -10.02 -25.70 3.18
C PHE A 6 -11.04 -24.61 3.54
N GLY A 7 -10.65 -23.34 3.57
CA GLY A 7 -11.53 -22.22 3.91
C GLY A 7 -11.97 -22.19 5.38
N LYS A 8 -11.16 -22.74 6.30
CA LYS A 8 -11.52 -22.91 7.71
C LYS A 8 -11.08 -21.74 8.59
N GLU A 9 -11.80 -21.49 9.70
CA GLU A 9 -11.49 -20.43 10.67
C GLU A 9 -10.07 -20.58 11.28
N GLU A 10 -9.53 -21.78 11.38
CA GLU A 10 -8.14 -22.03 11.82
C GLU A 10 -7.09 -21.71 10.74
N GLY A 11 -7.49 -21.30 9.53
CA GLY A 11 -6.58 -20.85 8.48
C GLY A 11 -5.85 -19.56 8.84
N TYR A 12 -4.75 -19.25 8.17
CA TYR A 12 -3.98 -18.03 8.41
C TYR A 12 -4.79 -16.75 8.19
N GLY A 13 -5.66 -16.72 7.16
CA GLY A 13 -6.60 -15.66 6.88
C GLY A 13 -8.00 -15.93 7.42
N LYS A 14 -8.13 -16.91 8.32
CA LYS A 14 -9.44 -17.37 8.87
C LYS A 14 -10.42 -17.76 7.76
N GLY A 15 -9.91 -18.42 6.72
CA GLY A 15 -10.69 -18.83 5.55
C GLY A 15 -10.99 -17.72 4.53
N ARG A 16 -10.49 -16.49 4.72
CA ARG A 16 -10.77 -15.33 3.85
C ARG A 16 -9.73 -15.10 2.77
N GLY A 17 -8.51 -15.60 2.97
CA GLY A 17 -7.39 -15.46 2.03
C GLY A 17 -7.40 -16.48 0.89
N GLY A 18 -8.00 -17.63 1.11
CA GLY A 18 -7.96 -18.75 0.16
C GLY A 18 -6.54 -19.29 -0.07
N SER A 19 -6.32 -19.95 -1.21
CA SER A 19 -5.06 -20.63 -1.51
C SER A 19 -3.90 -19.69 -1.85
N MET A 20 -4.17 -18.43 -2.21
CA MET A 20 -3.19 -17.52 -2.78
C MET A 20 -2.78 -16.34 -1.87
N HIS A 21 -3.35 -16.23 -0.66
CA HIS A 21 -3.09 -15.09 0.24
C HIS A 21 -2.67 -15.54 1.64
N ILE A 22 -1.80 -16.54 1.72
CA ILE A 22 -1.30 -17.06 2.99
C ILE A 22 -0.23 -16.11 3.53
N ALA A 23 -0.37 -15.67 4.79
CA ALA A 23 0.60 -14.86 5.51
C ALA A 23 0.80 -15.38 6.94
N ASP A 24 2.01 -15.25 7.47
CA ASP A 24 2.32 -15.50 8.89
C ASP A 24 3.36 -14.50 9.38
N PHE A 25 2.90 -13.36 9.87
CA PHE A 25 3.76 -12.25 10.32
C PHE A 25 4.68 -12.66 11.49
N ARG A 26 4.32 -13.69 12.27
CA ARG A 26 5.12 -14.18 13.42
C ARG A 26 6.48 -14.75 12.99
N ILE A 27 6.58 -15.27 11.77
CA ILE A 27 7.81 -15.82 11.21
C ILE A 27 8.39 -14.96 10.08
N GLY A 28 7.88 -13.74 9.89
CA GLY A 28 8.33 -12.82 8.86
C GLY A 28 7.81 -13.13 7.44
N HIS A 29 6.80 -14.01 7.29
CA HIS A 29 6.14 -14.26 6.01
C HIS A 29 5.03 -13.21 5.81
N LEU A 30 5.33 -12.14 5.04
CA LEU A 30 4.42 -10.99 4.88
C LEU A 30 3.20 -11.31 4.02
N GLY A 31 3.24 -12.37 3.22
CA GLY A 31 2.09 -12.84 2.48
C GLY A 31 2.41 -13.29 1.06
N ALA A 32 1.42 -13.92 0.43
CA ALA A 32 1.40 -14.24 -0.99
C ALA A 32 0.33 -13.39 -1.67
N ASN A 33 0.49 -13.11 -2.96
CA ASN A 33 -0.34 -12.20 -3.72
C ASN A 33 -0.82 -12.86 -5.02
N ALA A 34 -2.13 -12.85 -5.25
CA ALA A 34 -2.73 -13.39 -6.47
C ALA A 34 -2.63 -12.44 -7.68
N ILE A 35 -2.48 -11.14 -7.45
CA ILE A 35 -2.25 -10.17 -8.53
C ILE A 35 -0.80 -10.28 -8.96
N VAL A 36 -0.59 -10.76 -10.19
CA VAL A 36 0.74 -11.06 -10.73
C VAL A 36 1.62 -9.81 -10.79
N GLY A 37 2.73 -9.83 -10.04
CA GLY A 37 3.63 -8.69 -9.89
C GLY A 37 3.28 -7.73 -8.74
N GLY A 38 2.03 -7.73 -8.26
CA GLY A 38 1.55 -6.77 -7.23
C GLY A 38 2.26 -6.85 -5.88
N GLY A 39 2.87 -7.98 -5.55
CA GLY A 39 3.64 -8.15 -4.31
C GLY A 39 5.05 -7.56 -4.33
N VAL A 40 5.60 -7.23 -5.52
CA VAL A 40 7.00 -6.77 -5.64
C VAL A 40 7.20 -5.36 -5.05
N PRO A 41 6.34 -4.36 -5.33
CA PRO A 41 6.44 -3.07 -4.65
C PRO A 41 6.19 -3.15 -3.14
N ILE A 42 5.34 -4.08 -2.68
CA ILE A 42 5.15 -4.36 -1.24
C ILE A 42 6.47 -4.84 -0.62
N ALA A 43 7.17 -5.76 -1.28
CA ALA A 43 8.50 -6.21 -0.85
C ALA A 43 9.53 -5.07 -0.84
N THR A 44 9.44 -4.12 -1.80
CA THR A 44 10.27 -2.91 -1.82
C THR A 44 10.04 -2.07 -0.57
N GLY A 45 8.79 -1.86 -0.17
CA GLY A 45 8.46 -1.15 1.06
C GLY A 45 8.97 -1.84 2.33
N ALA A 46 8.83 -3.15 2.41
CA ALA A 46 9.40 -3.93 3.51
C ALA A 46 10.93 -3.81 3.57
N ALA A 47 11.61 -3.78 2.40
CA ALA A 47 13.05 -3.61 2.31
C ALA A 47 13.49 -2.18 2.69
N MET A 48 12.68 -1.15 2.39
CA MET A 48 12.92 0.21 2.88
C MET A 48 12.96 0.25 4.42
N CYS A 49 12.05 -0.45 5.09
CA CYS A 49 12.10 -0.58 6.55
C CYS A 49 13.37 -1.29 7.02
N CYS A 50 13.75 -2.39 6.37
CA CYS A 50 15.01 -3.10 6.70
C CYS A 50 16.23 -2.21 6.50
N ARG A 51 16.23 -1.35 5.49
CA ARG A 51 17.28 -0.35 5.26
C ARG A 51 17.33 0.69 6.39
N MET A 52 16.20 1.20 6.84
CA MET A 52 16.14 2.11 7.99
C MET A 52 16.60 1.43 9.29
N GLU A 53 16.37 0.12 9.40
CA GLU A 53 16.77 -0.74 10.53
C GLU A 53 18.06 -1.54 10.24
N LYS A 54 18.96 -1.03 9.41
CA LYS A 54 20.15 -1.76 8.91
C LYS A 54 21.01 -2.42 9.96
N GLU A 55 21.04 -1.89 11.17
CA GLU A 55 21.79 -2.46 12.30
C GLU A 55 21.27 -3.86 12.71
N LYS A 56 20.03 -4.22 12.31
CA LYS A 56 19.46 -5.55 12.56
C LYS A 56 19.91 -6.60 11.54
N GLY A 57 20.50 -6.20 10.40
CA GLY A 57 20.91 -7.10 9.33
C GLY A 57 19.79 -7.90 8.66
N ASN A 58 18.56 -7.41 8.73
CA ASN A 58 17.40 -8.04 8.08
C ASN A 58 17.43 -7.81 6.57
N ILE A 59 16.99 -8.81 5.81
CA ILE A 59 16.78 -8.72 4.37
C ILE A 59 15.35 -9.11 4.03
N VAL A 60 14.88 -8.71 2.84
CA VAL A 60 13.60 -9.15 2.28
C VAL A 60 13.86 -10.03 1.07
N ALA A 61 13.21 -11.19 0.99
CA ALA A 61 13.20 -12.04 -0.19
C ALA A 61 11.80 -12.02 -0.83
N CYS A 62 11.74 -11.63 -2.09
CA CYS A 62 10.51 -11.55 -2.87
C CYS A 62 10.53 -12.59 -3.99
N PHE A 63 9.64 -13.58 -3.91
CA PHE A 63 9.49 -14.63 -4.91
C PHE A 63 8.39 -14.27 -5.90
N ALA A 64 8.72 -14.29 -7.20
CA ALA A 64 7.75 -14.11 -8.27
C ALA A 64 8.11 -14.97 -9.47
N GLY A 65 7.12 -15.45 -10.21
CA GLY A 65 7.32 -16.20 -11.44
C GLY A 65 7.85 -15.33 -12.59
N ASP A 66 8.41 -15.97 -13.59
CA ASP A 66 8.92 -15.34 -14.82
C ASP A 66 7.90 -14.41 -15.48
N GLY A 67 6.64 -14.84 -15.57
CA GLY A 67 5.56 -14.01 -16.12
C GLY A 67 5.33 -12.70 -15.35
N ALA A 68 5.56 -12.67 -14.05
CA ALA A 68 5.41 -11.46 -13.23
C ALA A 68 6.39 -10.35 -13.63
N TYR A 69 7.57 -10.72 -14.08
CA TYR A 69 8.61 -9.76 -14.48
C TYR A 69 8.31 -9.03 -15.80
N SER A 70 7.20 -9.35 -16.46
CA SER A 70 6.68 -8.57 -17.60
C SER A 70 5.69 -7.49 -17.17
N ASN A 71 5.27 -7.47 -15.89
CA ASN A 71 4.40 -6.43 -15.36
C ASN A 71 5.17 -5.12 -15.12
N GLY A 72 4.60 -3.98 -15.52
CA GLY A 72 5.22 -2.66 -15.37
C GLY A 72 5.59 -2.31 -13.94
N VAL A 73 4.74 -2.65 -12.95
CA VAL A 73 5.00 -2.37 -11.53
C VAL A 73 6.23 -3.10 -10.98
N VAL A 74 6.58 -4.26 -11.56
CA VAL A 74 7.82 -4.97 -11.20
C VAL A 74 9.04 -4.22 -11.71
N LEU A 75 8.97 -3.65 -12.92
CA LEU A 75 10.04 -2.84 -13.49
C LEU A 75 10.24 -1.54 -12.70
N GLU A 76 9.15 -0.91 -12.27
CA GLU A 76 9.19 0.23 -11.34
C GLU A 76 9.93 -0.13 -10.03
N ALA A 77 9.61 -1.26 -9.43
CA ALA A 77 10.23 -1.74 -8.18
C ALA A 77 11.73 -2.07 -8.36
N LEU A 78 12.12 -2.67 -9.48
CA LEU A 78 13.53 -2.93 -9.82
C LEU A 78 14.30 -1.61 -9.97
N ASN A 79 13.72 -0.65 -10.69
CA ASN A 79 14.30 0.69 -10.84
C ASN A 79 14.45 1.42 -9.50
N TRP A 80 13.41 1.37 -8.66
CA TRP A 80 13.44 1.96 -7.32
C TRP A 80 14.54 1.35 -6.46
N ALA A 81 14.62 0.02 -6.40
CA ALA A 81 15.58 -0.68 -5.57
C ALA A 81 17.03 -0.39 -5.97
N ALA A 82 17.28 -0.17 -7.28
CA ALA A 82 18.61 0.08 -7.83
C ALA A 82 19.10 1.54 -7.72
N GLN A 83 18.32 2.44 -7.13
CA GLN A 83 18.66 3.86 -7.08
C GLN A 83 19.92 4.16 -6.28
N HIS A 84 20.79 4.99 -6.85
CA HIS A 84 22.04 5.43 -6.22
C HIS A 84 21.86 6.36 -5.02
N GLN A 85 20.69 7.00 -4.85
CA GLN A 85 20.44 7.86 -3.68
C GLN A 85 20.60 7.13 -2.34
N TYR A 86 20.58 5.79 -2.33
CA TYR A 86 20.76 4.99 -1.12
C TYR A 86 22.23 4.65 -0.84
N THR A 87 23.12 4.77 -1.83
CA THR A 87 24.50 4.30 -1.76
C THR A 87 25.54 5.38 -2.01
N ASN A 88 25.14 6.57 -2.52
CA ASN A 88 26.02 7.70 -2.77
C ASN A 88 26.04 8.72 -1.60
N GLU A 89 26.67 9.88 -1.83
CA GLU A 89 26.80 10.98 -0.87
C GLU A 89 25.47 11.61 -0.42
N MET A 90 24.37 11.37 -1.11
CA MET A 90 23.05 11.83 -0.68
C MET A 90 22.55 11.10 0.57
N ALA A 91 22.99 9.86 0.78
CA ALA A 91 22.64 9.09 1.96
C ALA A 91 23.55 9.45 3.15
N ALA A 92 22.98 9.79 4.31
CA ALA A 92 23.75 10.06 5.52
C ALA A 92 24.63 8.85 5.92
N LYS A 93 24.14 7.64 5.68
CA LYS A 93 24.88 6.38 5.82
C LYS A 93 24.56 5.52 4.60
N PRO A 94 25.47 5.46 3.60
CA PRO A 94 25.26 4.63 2.41
C PRO A 94 24.93 3.18 2.77
N TYR A 95 23.82 2.72 2.25
CA TYR A 95 23.34 1.33 2.44
C TYR A 95 22.29 1.03 1.37
N GLY A 96 22.63 0.17 0.43
CA GLY A 96 21.73 -0.24 -0.65
C GLY A 96 20.49 -0.96 -0.11
N LEU A 97 19.47 -1.09 -0.94
CA LEU A 97 18.22 -1.72 -0.52
C LEU A 97 18.42 -3.22 -0.28
N PRO A 98 18.16 -3.76 0.94
CA PRO A 98 18.40 -5.15 1.27
C PRO A 98 17.27 -6.06 0.74
N LEU A 99 17.08 -6.06 -0.59
CA LEU A 99 16.01 -6.76 -1.30
C LEU A 99 16.60 -7.81 -2.24
N LEU A 100 16.20 -9.06 -2.02
CA LEU A 100 16.48 -10.19 -2.91
C LEU A 100 15.25 -10.46 -3.79
N PHE A 101 15.37 -10.18 -5.07
CA PHE A 101 14.40 -10.58 -6.07
C PHE A 101 14.67 -12.01 -6.50
N CYS A 102 13.74 -12.92 -6.21
CA CYS A 102 13.80 -14.33 -6.58
C CYS A 102 12.87 -14.58 -7.78
N VAL A 103 13.45 -14.64 -8.98
CA VAL A 103 12.72 -15.00 -10.19
C VAL A 103 12.62 -16.52 -10.30
N VAL A 104 11.43 -17.07 -10.16
CA VAL A 104 11.18 -18.49 -10.40
C VAL A 104 10.87 -18.66 -11.89
N ASN A 105 11.93 -18.81 -12.70
CA ASN A 105 11.78 -19.01 -14.13
C ASN A 105 11.45 -20.49 -14.40
N ASN A 106 10.16 -20.76 -14.52
CA ASN A 106 9.66 -22.11 -14.85
C ASN A 106 9.30 -22.28 -16.33
N HIS A 107 9.72 -21.34 -17.18
CA HIS A 107 9.55 -21.27 -18.63
C HIS A 107 8.14 -20.99 -19.14
N TYR A 108 7.15 -20.83 -18.25
CA TYR A 108 5.76 -20.63 -18.66
C TYR A 108 5.07 -19.55 -17.83
N GLY A 109 4.74 -18.42 -18.47
CA GLY A 109 3.83 -17.43 -17.91
C GLY A 109 2.38 -17.85 -18.14
N MET A 110 1.81 -18.67 -17.32
CA MET A 110 0.54 -19.39 -17.49
C MET A 110 0.67 -20.50 -18.56
N THR A 111 0.37 -20.26 -19.85
CA THR A 111 0.50 -21.23 -20.95
C THR A 111 1.56 -20.85 -21.97
N GLY A 112 1.81 -19.55 -22.15
CA GLY A 112 2.81 -19.03 -23.08
C GLY A 112 4.24 -19.25 -22.60
N ARG A 113 5.13 -19.62 -23.53
CA ARG A 113 6.56 -19.76 -23.21
C ARG A 113 7.19 -18.44 -22.87
N CYS A 114 7.98 -18.42 -21.79
CA CYS A 114 8.61 -17.19 -21.30
C CYS A 114 9.49 -16.55 -22.37
N GLU A 115 10.33 -17.34 -23.05
CA GLU A 115 11.33 -16.86 -24.00
C GLU A 115 10.75 -16.36 -25.34
N THR A 116 9.51 -16.69 -25.66
CA THR A 116 8.92 -16.37 -26.96
C THR A 116 7.68 -15.50 -26.93
N GLU A 117 6.91 -15.55 -25.82
CA GLU A 117 5.60 -14.89 -25.73
C GLU A 117 5.50 -13.93 -24.54
N VAL A 118 6.23 -14.20 -23.47
CA VAL A 118 6.08 -13.47 -22.20
C VAL A 118 7.19 -12.46 -21.99
N SER A 119 8.42 -12.77 -22.40
CA SER A 119 9.59 -11.92 -22.20
C SER A 119 10.31 -11.67 -23.52
N GLY A 120 10.80 -10.44 -23.72
CA GLY A 120 11.64 -10.10 -24.88
C GLY A 120 13.11 -10.50 -24.73
N ILE A 121 13.47 -11.18 -23.62
CA ILE A 121 14.83 -11.66 -23.36
C ILE A 121 14.81 -13.09 -22.84
N ASP A 122 15.85 -13.83 -23.14
CA ASP A 122 16.03 -15.25 -22.79
C ASP A 122 16.32 -15.49 -21.30
N ARG A 123 16.97 -14.53 -20.64
CA ARG A 123 17.31 -14.57 -19.20
C ARG A 123 16.92 -13.27 -18.54
N LEU A 124 16.02 -13.36 -17.56
CA LEU A 124 15.46 -12.20 -16.87
C LEU A 124 16.49 -11.48 -15.99
N ALA A 125 17.48 -12.20 -15.47
CA ALA A 125 18.60 -11.64 -14.73
C ALA A 125 19.37 -10.57 -15.53
N ARG A 126 19.38 -10.63 -16.88
CA ARG A 126 20.02 -9.63 -17.76
C ARG A 126 19.37 -8.25 -17.65
N ARG A 127 18.12 -8.16 -17.17
CA ARG A 127 17.44 -6.86 -16.96
C ARG A 127 18.13 -6.00 -15.89
N ALA A 128 18.82 -6.62 -14.95
CA ALA A 128 19.54 -5.89 -13.90
C ALA A 128 20.49 -4.83 -14.48
N ALA A 129 21.20 -5.14 -15.56
CA ALA A 129 22.10 -4.20 -16.25
C ALA A 129 21.37 -2.99 -16.85
N GLY A 130 20.07 -3.10 -17.12
CA GLY A 130 19.23 -2.00 -17.60
C GLY A 130 18.80 -1.02 -16.51
N PHE A 131 18.88 -1.44 -15.25
CA PHE A 131 18.56 -0.58 -14.09
C PHE A 131 19.81 0.03 -13.46
N SER A 132 20.84 -0.77 -13.21
CA SER A 132 22.14 -0.28 -12.72
C SER A 132 23.23 -1.33 -12.96
N LEU A 133 24.41 -0.86 -13.41
CA LEU A 133 25.58 -1.73 -13.58
C LEU A 133 26.32 -1.95 -12.25
N ASP A 134 26.24 -1.00 -11.35
CA ASP A 134 27.06 -0.96 -10.12
C ASP A 134 26.22 -1.25 -8.87
N ASN A 135 24.91 -0.96 -8.89
CA ASN A 135 24.04 -1.01 -7.71
C ASN A 135 22.94 -2.09 -7.78
N MET A 136 23.01 -3.00 -8.76
CA MET A 136 22.16 -4.18 -8.82
C MET A 136 22.97 -5.39 -9.28
N HIS A 137 23.11 -6.38 -8.39
CA HIS A 137 23.75 -7.65 -8.72
C HIS A 137 22.73 -8.63 -9.26
N ALA A 138 23.13 -9.48 -10.22
CA ALA A 138 22.25 -10.49 -10.77
C ALA A 138 23.01 -11.77 -11.13
N GLU A 139 22.34 -12.90 -10.96
CA GLU A 139 22.88 -14.24 -11.26
C GLU A 139 21.77 -15.15 -11.79
N CYS A 140 22.09 -15.98 -12.81
CA CYS A 140 21.26 -17.11 -13.21
C CYS A 140 21.75 -18.36 -12.49
N VAL A 141 20.84 -19.06 -11.83
CA VAL A 141 21.12 -20.22 -10.97
C VAL A 141 20.37 -21.42 -11.50
N ASN A 142 21.01 -22.59 -11.51
CA ASN A 142 20.30 -23.84 -11.75
C ASN A 142 19.35 -24.11 -10.56
N GLY A 143 18.06 -23.84 -10.75
CA GLY A 143 17.01 -24.02 -9.73
C GLY A 143 16.70 -25.50 -9.44
N MET A 144 17.24 -26.43 -10.26
CA MET A 144 17.14 -27.89 -10.05
C MET A 144 18.30 -28.44 -9.22
N ASP A 145 19.24 -27.61 -8.75
CA ASP A 145 20.36 -27.99 -7.90
C ASP A 145 20.26 -27.29 -6.53
N VAL A 146 19.94 -28.06 -5.50
CA VAL A 146 19.74 -27.56 -4.13
C VAL A 146 20.99 -26.85 -3.58
N LEU A 147 22.20 -27.36 -3.89
CA LEU A 147 23.45 -26.78 -3.40
C LEU A 147 23.77 -25.48 -4.13
N ALA A 148 23.59 -25.43 -5.45
CA ALA A 148 23.75 -24.21 -6.23
C ALA A 148 22.82 -23.08 -5.77
N VAL A 149 21.54 -23.40 -5.50
CA VAL A 149 20.56 -22.45 -4.94
C VAL A 149 21.01 -21.95 -3.57
N ARG A 150 21.40 -22.87 -2.67
CA ARG A 150 21.87 -22.51 -1.32
C ARG A 150 23.09 -21.59 -1.35
N GLU A 151 24.05 -21.86 -2.19
CA GLU A 151 25.27 -21.05 -2.33
C GLU A 151 24.98 -19.67 -2.94
N ALA A 152 24.15 -19.59 -3.98
CA ALA A 152 23.75 -18.31 -4.57
C ALA A 152 23.01 -17.42 -3.57
N VAL A 153 22.06 -17.99 -2.81
CA VAL A 153 21.33 -17.26 -1.77
C VAL A 153 22.28 -16.83 -0.63
N ALA A 154 23.27 -17.64 -0.26
CA ALA A 154 24.27 -17.25 0.75
C ALA A 154 25.09 -16.04 0.30
N ARG A 155 25.63 -16.06 -0.94
CA ARG A 155 26.33 -14.91 -1.55
C ARG A 155 25.44 -13.65 -1.61
N ALA A 156 24.19 -13.82 -2.05
CA ALA A 156 23.23 -12.71 -2.10
C ALA A 156 22.99 -12.10 -0.70
N LYS A 157 22.78 -12.95 0.31
CA LYS A 157 22.60 -12.50 1.69
C LYS A 157 23.81 -11.72 2.22
N GLU A 158 25.03 -12.19 1.97
CA GLU A 158 26.26 -11.48 2.38
C GLU A 158 26.31 -10.08 1.81
N ARG A 159 26.05 -9.91 0.50
CA ARG A 159 25.99 -8.61 -0.17
C ARG A 159 24.91 -7.70 0.40
N LEU A 160 23.70 -8.22 0.57
CA LEU A 160 22.56 -7.44 1.08
C LEU A 160 22.79 -6.95 2.51
N VAL A 161 23.36 -7.80 3.38
CA VAL A 161 23.71 -7.40 4.75
C VAL A 161 24.88 -6.40 4.77
N ALA A 162 25.80 -6.49 3.81
CA ALA A 162 26.86 -5.50 3.64
C ALA A 162 26.34 -4.15 3.07
N GLY A 163 25.10 -4.08 2.60
CA GLY A 163 24.51 -2.87 2.01
C GLY A 163 24.99 -2.59 0.58
N GLU A 164 25.37 -3.63 -0.16
CA GLU A 164 25.87 -3.53 -1.54
C GLU A 164 24.77 -3.44 -2.62
N GLY A 165 23.53 -3.08 -2.24
CA GLY A 165 22.42 -2.88 -3.18
C GLY A 165 21.52 -4.11 -3.30
N PRO A 166 20.48 -4.06 -4.13
CA PRO A 166 19.60 -5.19 -4.35
C PRO A 166 20.27 -6.31 -5.15
N VAL A 167 19.77 -7.53 -4.98
CA VAL A 167 20.22 -8.70 -5.75
C VAL A 167 19.04 -9.34 -6.46
N LEU A 168 19.21 -9.73 -7.72
CA LEU A 168 18.25 -10.46 -8.51
C LEU A 168 18.82 -11.86 -8.84
N LEU A 169 18.19 -12.91 -8.30
CA LEU A 169 18.52 -14.29 -8.64
C LEU A 169 17.43 -14.88 -9.53
N GLU A 170 17.80 -15.35 -10.72
CA GLU A 170 16.93 -16.10 -11.61
C GLU A 170 17.18 -17.59 -11.44
N PHE A 171 16.19 -18.30 -10.91
CA PHE A 171 16.22 -19.75 -10.72
C PHE A 171 15.59 -20.44 -11.95
N ASP A 172 16.41 -21.11 -12.74
CA ASP A 172 16.00 -21.92 -13.89
C ASP A 172 15.42 -23.24 -13.38
N THR A 173 14.10 -23.41 -13.48
CA THR A 173 13.35 -24.52 -12.89
C THR A 173 12.17 -24.91 -13.79
N TYR A 174 11.26 -25.77 -13.31
CA TYR A 174 10.13 -26.22 -14.10
C TYR A 174 8.85 -26.41 -13.29
N ARG A 175 7.70 -26.08 -13.89
CA ARG A 175 6.38 -26.32 -13.31
C ARG A 175 5.82 -27.65 -13.84
N TYR A 176 5.81 -28.72 -13.03
CA TYR A 176 5.36 -30.06 -13.44
C TYR A 176 3.86 -30.16 -13.69
N TYR A 177 3.06 -29.38 -12.98
CA TYR A 177 1.60 -29.38 -13.10
C TYR A 177 1.11 -28.20 -13.94
N GLY A 178 -0.21 -28.16 -14.23
CA GLY A 178 -0.83 -27.02 -14.87
C GLY A 178 -0.73 -25.75 -14.03
N HIS A 179 -0.98 -24.59 -14.62
CA HIS A 179 -1.01 -23.31 -13.91
C HIS A 179 -2.14 -23.28 -12.86
N SER A 180 -3.28 -23.88 -13.18
CA SER A 180 -4.45 -24.05 -12.31
C SER A 180 -5.00 -25.45 -12.40
N LEU A 181 -6.00 -25.78 -11.56
CA LEU A 181 -6.67 -27.10 -11.60
C LEU A 181 -7.36 -27.38 -12.95
N SER A 182 -7.81 -26.35 -13.64
CA SER A 182 -8.47 -26.44 -14.94
C SER A 182 -7.51 -26.44 -16.14
N ASP A 183 -6.22 -26.24 -15.90
CA ASP A 183 -5.20 -26.21 -16.97
C ASP A 183 -4.85 -27.63 -17.42
N PRO A 184 -5.18 -28.00 -18.68
CA PRO A 184 -4.93 -29.34 -19.22
C PRO A 184 -3.46 -29.63 -19.49
N ARG A 185 -2.56 -28.65 -19.34
CA ARG A 185 -1.09 -28.67 -19.54
C ARG A 185 -0.55 -29.37 -20.79
N ASN A 186 -1.27 -30.36 -21.31
CA ASN A 186 -0.84 -31.17 -22.47
C ASN A 186 -1.07 -30.47 -23.82
N GLU A 187 -1.73 -29.32 -23.83
CA GLU A 187 -2.03 -28.57 -25.06
C GLU A 187 -0.86 -27.68 -25.49
N TYR A 188 0.01 -27.28 -24.57
CA TYR A 188 1.10 -26.33 -24.85
C TYR A 188 2.51 -26.90 -24.55
N ARG A 189 2.63 -28.11 -23.97
CA ARG A 189 3.91 -28.77 -23.69
C ARG A 189 3.82 -30.28 -23.87
N THR A 190 4.97 -30.92 -24.16
CA THR A 190 5.01 -32.34 -24.47
C THR A 190 5.33 -33.19 -23.24
N ARG A 191 4.97 -34.47 -23.31
CA ARG A 191 5.32 -35.45 -22.26
C ARG A 191 6.82 -35.68 -22.18
N GLU A 192 7.52 -35.60 -23.30
CA GLU A 192 8.98 -35.74 -23.37
C GLU A 192 9.69 -34.59 -22.69
N GLU A 193 9.14 -33.37 -22.78
CA GLU A 193 9.63 -32.20 -22.05
C GLU A 193 9.47 -32.42 -20.55
N GLU A 194 8.28 -32.78 -20.08
CA GLU A 194 8.04 -33.08 -18.68
C GLU A 194 8.96 -34.20 -18.15
N ALA A 195 9.15 -35.27 -18.92
CA ALA A 195 9.99 -36.39 -18.52
C ALA A 195 11.46 -35.98 -18.35
N ARG A 196 11.97 -35.10 -19.21
CA ARG A 196 13.35 -34.58 -19.09
C ARG A 196 13.54 -33.80 -17.78
N TRP A 197 12.57 -32.94 -17.45
CA TRP A 197 12.65 -32.18 -16.21
C TRP A 197 12.46 -33.04 -14.95
N ARG A 198 11.59 -34.06 -15.01
CA ARG A 198 11.44 -35.02 -13.92
C ARG A 198 12.68 -35.86 -13.66
N ALA A 199 13.46 -36.14 -14.69
CA ALA A 199 14.71 -36.88 -14.55
C ALA A 199 15.79 -36.13 -13.74
N ILE A 200 15.70 -34.82 -13.67
CA ILE A 200 16.60 -33.95 -12.89
C ILE A 200 15.89 -33.30 -11.70
N ASP A 201 14.76 -33.86 -11.25
CA ASP A 201 14.04 -33.37 -10.07
C ASP A 201 14.96 -33.33 -8.85
N PRO A 202 15.05 -32.19 -8.13
CA PRO A 202 15.94 -32.03 -6.97
C PRO A 202 15.70 -33.07 -5.88
N THR A 203 14.47 -33.55 -5.71
CA THR A 203 14.14 -34.57 -4.72
C THR A 203 14.78 -35.92 -5.05
N VAL A 204 14.97 -36.21 -6.34
CA VAL A 204 15.64 -37.42 -6.83
C VAL A 204 17.16 -37.24 -6.84
N THR A 205 17.64 -36.17 -7.49
CA THR A 205 19.09 -35.97 -7.70
C THR A 205 19.81 -35.66 -6.39
N PHE A 206 19.23 -34.85 -5.51
CA PHE A 206 19.84 -34.55 -4.21
C PHE A 206 19.80 -35.72 -3.24
N ARG A 207 18.73 -36.57 -3.30
CA ARG A 207 18.73 -37.86 -2.58
C ARG A 207 19.95 -38.68 -2.94
N GLN A 208 20.22 -38.87 -4.23
CA GLN A 208 21.39 -39.62 -4.68
C GLN A 208 22.70 -38.97 -4.23
N THR A 209 22.82 -37.65 -4.31
CA THR A 209 23.99 -36.90 -3.83
C THR A 209 24.28 -37.15 -2.35
N LEU A 210 23.24 -37.19 -1.51
CA LEU A 210 23.40 -37.47 -0.07
C LEU A 210 23.89 -38.90 0.21
N LEU A 211 23.38 -39.88 -0.54
CA LEU A 211 23.78 -41.28 -0.45
C LEU A 211 25.24 -41.49 -0.88
N ASP A 212 25.60 -40.94 -2.04
CA ASP A 212 26.94 -41.04 -2.64
C ASP A 212 28.00 -40.37 -1.74
N ALA A 213 27.64 -39.27 -1.09
CA ALA A 213 28.50 -38.57 -0.14
C ALA A 213 28.56 -39.22 1.26
N GLY A 214 27.76 -40.24 1.49
CA GLY A 214 27.62 -40.85 2.82
C GLY A 214 27.09 -39.91 3.91
N ALA A 215 26.40 -38.84 3.48
CA ALA A 215 25.80 -37.84 4.39
C ALA A 215 24.48 -38.32 4.99
N ALA A 216 23.80 -39.27 4.32
CA ALA A 216 22.63 -39.98 4.81
C ALA A 216 22.62 -41.41 4.26
N ASP A 217 21.87 -42.29 4.91
CA ASP A 217 21.53 -43.61 4.38
C ASP A 217 20.06 -43.69 3.99
N GLU A 218 19.68 -44.75 3.24
CA GLU A 218 18.29 -44.94 2.79
C GLU A 218 17.30 -44.95 3.95
N GLN A 219 17.62 -45.58 5.06
CA GLN A 219 16.76 -45.67 6.24
C GLN A 219 16.45 -44.26 6.82
N THR A 220 17.45 -43.38 6.87
CA THR A 220 17.30 -41.99 7.31
C THR A 220 16.39 -41.21 6.39
N LEU A 221 16.56 -41.33 5.07
CA LEU A 221 15.76 -40.62 4.08
C LEU A 221 14.30 -41.08 4.05
N GLU A 222 14.08 -42.41 4.12
CA GLU A 222 12.72 -42.99 4.26
C GLU A 222 12.03 -42.55 5.54
N ALA A 223 12.74 -42.45 6.67
CA ALA A 223 12.19 -41.96 7.94
C ALA A 223 11.79 -40.48 7.84
N ILE A 224 12.54 -39.64 7.10
CA ILE A 224 12.19 -38.24 6.85
C ILE A 224 10.90 -38.17 6.02
N GLU A 225 10.80 -38.92 4.93
CA GLU A 225 9.61 -38.97 4.07
C GLU A 225 8.37 -39.44 4.86
N ALA A 226 8.46 -40.52 5.61
CA ALA A 226 7.36 -41.02 6.45
C ALA A 226 6.88 -39.97 7.44
N LYS A 227 7.80 -39.26 8.11
CA LYS A 227 7.48 -38.18 9.04
C LYS A 227 6.75 -37.01 8.36
N VAL A 228 7.15 -36.64 7.13
CA VAL A 228 6.49 -35.58 6.37
C VAL A 228 5.09 -36.00 5.95
N VAL A 229 4.91 -37.21 5.46
CA VAL A 229 3.59 -37.77 5.09
C VAL A 229 2.65 -37.79 6.29
N GLU A 230 3.11 -38.31 7.44
CA GLU A 230 2.32 -38.34 8.67
C GLU A 230 1.91 -36.93 9.12
N ARG A 231 2.87 -35.98 9.15
CA ARG A 231 2.60 -34.58 9.50
C ARG A 231 1.54 -33.96 8.61
N ASN A 232 1.65 -34.14 7.29
CA ASN A 232 0.72 -33.57 6.33
C ASN A 232 -0.67 -34.21 6.45
N ALA A 233 -0.76 -35.53 6.63
CA ALA A 233 -2.03 -36.23 6.86
C ALA A 233 -2.70 -35.78 8.16
N LYS A 234 -1.95 -35.59 9.24
CA LYS A 234 -2.47 -35.04 10.51
C LYS A 234 -2.98 -33.62 10.35
N ALA A 235 -2.26 -32.76 9.65
CA ALA A 235 -2.66 -31.38 9.38
C ALA A 235 -3.91 -31.32 8.49
N ALA A 236 -4.03 -32.21 7.49
CA ALA A 236 -5.24 -32.31 6.65
C ALA A 236 -6.48 -32.74 7.46
N ARG A 237 -6.36 -33.78 8.30
CA ARG A 237 -7.45 -34.19 9.20
C ARG A 237 -7.88 -33.06 10.12
N ARG A 238 -6.93 -32.38 10.78
CA ARG A 238 -7.23 -31.22 11.62
C ARG A 238 -7.98 -30.14 10.84
N ALA A 239 -7.59 -29.84 9.61
CA ALA A 239 -8.26 -28.85 8.79
C ALA A 239 -9.69 -29.25 8.43
N VAL A 240 -9.95 -30.54 8.14
CA VAL A 240 -11.32 -31.06 7.89
C VAL A 240 -12.19 -30.90 9.12
N ASP A 241 -11.67 -31.20 10.31
CA ASP A 241 -12.39 -31.15 11.58
C ASP A 241 -12.56 -29.72 12.14
N SER A 242 -11.84 -28.74 11.58
CA SER A 242 -11.93 -27.33 11.99
C SER A 242 -13.26 -26.70 11.58
N PRO A 243 -13.80 -25.73 12.37
CA PRO A 243 -15.02 -25.04 12.04
C PRO A 243 -14.89 -24.17 10.79
N ASP A 244 -16.01 -24.01 10.09
CA ASP A 244 -16.13 -23.01 9.04
C ASP A 244 -16.24 -21.60 9.66
N PRO A 245 -15.81 -20.53 8.95
CA PRO A 245 -16.04 -19.16 9.37
C PRO A 245 -17.54 -18.87 9.50
N ASP A 246 -17.93 -18.06 10.49
CA ASP A 246 -19.32 -17.62 10.61
C ASP A 246 -19.68 -16.68 9.45
N ALA A 247 -20.80 -16.94 8.78
CA ALA A 247 -21.31 -16.09 7.70
C ALA A 247 -21.63 -14.66 8.18
N ALA A 248 -22.01 -14.48 9.46
CA ALA A 248 -22.24 -13.16 10.05
C ALA A 248 -20.95 -12.32 10.13
N ASP A 249 -19.79 -12.97 10.16
CA ASP A 249 -18.48 -12.31 10.24
C ASP A 249 -17.91 -11.91 8.86
N VAL A 250 -18.69 -11.99 7.77
CA VAL A 250 -18.21 -11.75 6.40
C VAL A 250 -17.59 -10.36 6.21
N ILE A 251 -18.09 -9.34 6.91
CA ILE A 251 -17.58 -7.96 6.83
C ILE A 251 -16.71 -7.55 8.03
N LYS A 252 -16.59 -8.39 9.06
CA LYS A 252 -15.99 -8.08 10.36
C LYS A 252 -14.56 -7.52 10.30
N TYR A 253 -13.80 -7.96 9.32
CA TYR A 253 -12.38 -7.55 9.19
C TYR A 253 -12.17 -6.61 7.99
N MET A 254 -13.22 -5.94 7.51
CA MET A 254 -13.08 -4.99 6.41
C MET A 254 -12.29 -3.75 6.83
N TYR A 255 -12.50 -3.30 8.07
CA TYR A 255 -11.83 -2.19 8.71
C TYR A 255 -11.36 -2.60 10.11
N THR A 256 -10.39 -1.87 10.65
CA THR A 256 -10.02 -1.92 12.07
C THR A 256 -10.58 -0.70 12.80
N ASP A 257 -10.98 -0.86 14.06
CA ASP A 257 -11.48 0.24 14.92
C ASP A 257 -10.31 0.85 15.74
N THR A 258 -9.08 0.41 15.52
CA THR A 258 -7.92 0.82 16.33
C THR A 258 -7.23 2.03 15.73
N VAL A 259 -6.68 2.88 16.60
CA VAL A 259 -5.86 4.02 16.26
C VAL A 259 -4.55 4.00 17.06
N SER A 260 -3.52 4.67 16.56
CA SER A 260 -2.23 4.79 17.28
C SER A 260 -2.30 5.90 18.33
N GLU A 261 -2.88 5.64 19.47
CA GLU A 261 -2.90 6.58 20.60
C GLU A 261 -1.52 6.75 21.21
N THR A 262 -0.75 5.67 21.32
CA THR A 262 0.59 5.65 21.90
C THR A 262 1.65 5.30 20.87
N VAL A 263 2.82 5.95 20.99
CA VAL A 263 3.98 5.65 20.15
C VAL A 263 4.86 4.63 20.89
N PRO A 264 5.27 3.52 20.25
CA PRO A 264 6.18 2.57 20.86
C PRO A 264 7.50 3.23 21.26
N ALA A 265 8.04 2.86 22.42
CA ALA A 265 9.21 3.51 23.01
C ALA A 265 10.43 3.70 22.06
N PRO A 266 10.77 2.77 21.14
CA PRO A 266 11.84 2.97 20.18
C PRO A 266 11.61 4.13 19.19
N PHE A 267 10.36 4.58 19.01
CA PHE A 267 9.96 5.62 18.06
C PHE A 267 9.40 6.88 18.74
N ALA A 268 9.29 6.90 20.07
CA ALA A 268 8.68 8.01 20.82
C ALA A 268 9.54 9.28 20.84
N ASN A 269 10.86 9.13 20.63
CA ASN A 269 11.78 10.26 20.51
C ASN A 269 12.25 10.30 19.05
N SER A 270 11.48 10.96 18.21
CA SER A 270 11.78 11.10 16.80
C SER A 270 13.11 11.83 16.60
N ALA A 271 14.04 11.19 15.92
CA ALA A 271 15.31 11.81 15.57
C ALA A 271 15.09 12.97 14.60
N THR A 272 15.65 14.13 14.93
CA THR A 272 15.64 15.32 14.08
C THR A 272 17.08 15.73 13.76
N VAL A 273 17.31 16.25 12.55
CA VAL A 273 18.64 16.66 12.07
C VAL A 273 18.79 18.17 12.00
N GLY A 274 17.71 18.92 12.02
CA GLY A 274 17.72 20.40 11.96
C GLY A 274 16.48 21.02 12.59
N ASP A 275 16.37 22.33 12.45
CA ASP A 275 15.28 23.12 12.98
C ASP A 275 13.96 22.88 12.22
N ALA A 276 12.83 23.06 12.89
CA ALA A 276 11.53 23.01 12.26
C ALA A 276 11.33 24.23 11.35
N PRO A 277 10.75 24.06 10.14
CA PRO A 277 10.39 25.21 9.31
C PRO A 277 9.31 26.06 10.01
N GLU A 278 9.39 27.37 9.84
CA GLU A 278 8.41 28.30 10.36
C GLU A 278 7.05 28.12 9.67
N ILE A 279 5.98 28.03 10.45
CA ILE A 279 4.61 28.12 9.97
C ILE A 279 4.10 29.55 10.22
N LYS A 280 3.84 30.28 9.13
CA LYS A 280 3.41 31.68 9.20
C LYS A 280 1.93 31.77 9.57
N ARG A 281 1.64 32.38 10.74
CA ARG A 281 0.30 32.71 11.22
C ARG A 281 0.09 34.22 11.24
N ASP A 282 -1.13 34.66 11.06
CA ASP A 282 -1.53 36.02 11.36
C ASP A 282 -2.01 36.16 12.84
N GLU A 283 -2.41 37.36 13.23
CA GLU A 283 -2.88 37.68 14.59
C GLU A 283 -4.16 36.94 15.02
N ASN A 284 -4.87 36.34 14.09
CA ASN A 284 -6.09 35.55 14.32
C ASN A 284 -5.86 34.03 14.15
N ASP A 285 -4.61 33.59 14.19
CA ASP A 285 -4.21 32.20 13.94
C ASP A 285 -4.60 31.64 12.56
N ASN A 286 -4.79 32.51 11.57
CA ASN A 286 -5.03 32.03 10.21
C ASN A 286 -3.74 31.58 9.54
N VAL A 287 -3.80 30.40 8.92
CA VAL A 287 -2.71 29.74 8.21
C VAL A 287 -3.16 29.39 6.81
N ALA A 288 -2.27 29.47 5.82
CA ALA A 288 -2.58 28.95 4.49
C ALA A 288 -2.83 27.43 4.54
N TYR A 289 -3.82 26.96 3.81
CA TYR A 289 -4.20 25.54 3.81
C TYR A 289 -2.99 24.59 3.60
N ARG A 290 -2.12 24.86 2.61
CA ARG A 290 -0.89 24.05 2.40
C ARG A 290 0.07 24.06 3.60
N ASP A 291 0.13 25.16 4.36
CA ASP A 291 0.98 25.28 5.54
C ASP A 291 0.35 24.58 6.74
N ALA A 292 -0.99 24.49 6.81
CA ALA A 292 -1.71 23.65 7.77
C ALA A 292 -1.44 22.15 7.54
N VAL A 293 -1.45 21.70 6.27
CA VAL A 293 -1.02 20.33 5.90
C VAL A 293 0.43 20.07 6.29
N LYS A 294 1.35 21.02 6.00
CA LYS A 294 2.76 20.93 6.43
C LYS A 294 2.88 20.80 7.95
N GLU A 295 2.13 21.58 8.70
CA GLU A 295 2.16 21.53 10.16
C GLU A 295 1.67 20.20 10.72
N ALA A 296 0.63 19.59 10.10
CA ALA A 296 0.19 18.25 10.45
C ALA A 296 1.33 17.23 10.29
N LEU A 297 2.02 17.26 9.15
CA LEU A 297 3.17 16.39 8.89
C LEU A 297 4.30 16.62 9.90
N LEU A 298 4.66 17.87 10.18
CA LEU A 298 5.68 18.22 11.17
C LEU A 298 5.34 17.65 12.54
N GLN A 299 4.12 17.91 13.04
CA GLN A 299 3.70 17.47 14.37
C GLN A 299 3.66 15.94 14.49
N GLU A 300 3.15 15.23 13.45
CA GLU A 300 3.09 13.77 13.51
C GLU A 300 4.47 13.12 13.31
N MET A 301 5.33 13.70 12.50
CA MET A 301 6.72 13.22 12.35
C MET A 301 7.56 13.51 13.59
N ASP A 302 7.37 14.64 14.27
CA ASP A 302 8.01 14.92 15.56
C ASP A 302 7.51 13.97 16.66
N ARG A 303 6.21 13.64 16.65
CA ARG A 303 5.59 12.74 17.61
C ARG A 303 6.05 11.29 17.44
N ASP A 304 6.12 10.79 16.20
CA ASP A 304 6.28 9.37 15.90
C ASP A 304 7.35 9.11 14.84
N GLY A 305 8.44 8.47 15.25
CA GLY A 305 9.55 8.11 14.38
C GLY A 305 9.20 7.12 13.25
N ARG A 306 8.02 6.49 13.30
CA ARG A 306 7.53 5.60 12.24
C ARG A 306 6.92 6.36 11.06
N VAL A 307 6.57 7.65 11.22
CA VAL A 307 5.98 8.46 10.14
C VAL A 307 7.05 8.82 9.13
N VAL A 308 6.84 8.44 7.89
CA VAL A 308 7.75 8.65 6.74
C VAL A 308 6.99 9.32 5.61
N VAL A 309 7.54 10.37 5.03
CA VAL A 309 6.92 11.13 3.93
C VAL A 309 7.74 10.94 2.66
N TYR A 310 7.12 10.51 1.58
CA TYR A 310 7.81 10.33 0.31
C TYR A 310 6.86 10.47 -0.89
N GLY A 311 7.44 10.69 -2.04
CA GLY A 311 6.77 10.89 -3.31
C GLY A 311 7.69 11.57 -4.30
N GLU A 312 7.15 12.05 -5.41
CA GLU A 312 7.90 12.75 -6.43
C GLU A 312 8.23 14.19 -5.97
N ASP A 313 9.51 14.54 -6.00
CA ASP A 313 10.02 15.88 -5.64
C ASP A 313 9.69 16.38 -4.21
N VAL A 314 9.27 15.49 -3.32
CA VAL A 314 8.85 15.88 -1.96
C VAL A 314 10.00 16.27 -1.04
N ALA A 315 11.23 15.79 -1.30
CA ALA A 315 12.40 16.04 -0.48
C ALA A 315 13.08 17.39 -0.86
N ASP A 316 14.07 17.36 -1.73
CA ASP A 316 14.93 18.52 -2.04
C ASP A 316 14.18 19.72 -2.58
N TYR A 317 13.18 19.49 -3.42
CA TYR A 317 12.35 20.55 -3.97
C TYR A 317 11.26 21.03 -3.00
N GLY A 318 10.92 20.22 -2.00
CA GLY A 318 9.88 20.51 -1.00
C GLY A 318 8.45 20.38 -1.53
N GLY A 319 8.24 19.44 -2.47
CA GLY A 319 6.98 19.20 -3.15
C GLY A 319 6.66 20.19 -4.27
N ALA A 320 5.92 19.75 -5.28
CA ALA A 320 5.49 20.60 -6.40
C ALA A 320 4.70 21.83 -5.91
N PHE A 321 3.94 21.71 -4.84
CA PHE A 321 3.11 22.76 -4.26
C PHE A 321 3.69 23.33 -2.95
N LYS A 322 4.92 22.95 -2.59
CA LYS A 322 5.66 23.41 -1.40
C LYS A 322 5.04 22.97 -0.05
N VAL A 323 4.22 21.95 -0.05
CA VAL A 323 3.65 21.38 1.16
C VAL A 323 4.73 20.77 2.06
N THR A 324 5.70 20.05 1.47
CA THR A 324 6.74 19.32 2.21
C THR A 324 8.04 20.12 2.42
N LYS A 325 8.06 21.40 2.00
CA LYS A 325 9.24 22.26 2.14
C LYS A 325 9.68 22.40 3.60
N GLY A 326 10.94 22.06 3.88
CA GLY A 326 11.54 22.11 5.21
C GLY A 326 11.48 20.79 5.99
N LEU A 327 10.74 19.78 5.50
CA LEU A 327 10.69 18.47 6.16
C LEU A 327 12.01 17.70 6.00
N LEU A 328 12.66 17.77 4.83
CA LEU A 328 13.94 17.12 4.61
C LEU A 328 15.01 17.65 5.56
N GLU A 329 15.09 18.96 5.73
CA GLU A 329 16.04 19.64 6.61
C GLU A 329 15.82 19.26 8.08
N ARG A 330 14.55 19.01 8.47
CA ARG A 330 14.18 18.63 9.83
C ARG A 330 14.45 17.15 10.12
N PHE A 331 14.06 16.25 9.23
CA PHE A 331 13.96 14.81 9.52
C PHE A 331 14.97 13.94 8.77
N GLY A 332 15.68 14.50 7.78
CA GLY A 332 16.67 13.79 6.98
C GLY A 332 16.06 12.81 5.95
N ARG A 333 16.95 12.28 5.07
CA ARG A 333 16.55 11.46 3.91
C ARG A 333 16.04 10.05 4.24
N ASP A 334 16.30 9.55 5.43
CA ASP A 334 15.74 8.26 5.82
C ASP A 334 14.21 8.35 6.09
N ARG A 335 13.70 9.56 6.36
CA ARG A 335 12.28 9.81 6.64
C ARG A 335 11.57 10.71 5.62
N VAL A 336 12.32 11.48 4.82
CA VAL A 336 11.79 12.33 3.74
C VAL A 336 12.63 12.09 2.50
N PHE A 337 12.06 11.45 1.47
CA PHE A 337 12.85 11.10 0.28
C PHE A 337 12.03 11.18 -1.01
N ASN A 338 12.75 11.45 -2.11
CA ASN A 338 12.18 11.43 -3.44
C ASN A 338 12.08 9.99 -3.97
N THR A 339 11.09 9.77 -4.82
CA THR A 339 10.88 8.52 -5.53
C THR A 339 11.12 8.68 -7.02
N PRO A 340 11.31 7.58 -7.77
CA PRO A 340 11.09 7.61 -9.22
C PRO A 340 9.64 8.02 -9.53
N ILE A 341 9.37 8.46 -10.75
CA ILE A 341 8.01 8.59 -11.28
C ILE A 341 7.47 7.18 -11.50
N SER A 342 6.75 6.66 -10.52
CA SER A 342 6.33 5.25 -10.46
C SER A 342 5.19 5.10 -9.46
N GLU A 343 4.02 5.63 -9.78
CA GLU A 343 2.92 5.79 -8.82
C GLU A 343 2.43 4.45 -8.26
N ALA A 344 2.43 3.39 -9.07
CA ALA A 344 2.07 2.07 -8.58
C ALA A 344 3.08 1.56 -7.53
N CYS A 345 4.38 1.73 -7.78
CA CYS A 345 5.40 1.36 -6.80
C CYS A 345 5.38 2.27 -5.57
N ILE A 346 5.09 3.57 -5.71
CA ILE A 346 4.91 4.51 -4.60
C ILE A 346 3.82 3.98 -3.64
N CYS A 347 2.65 3.65 -4.18
CA CYS A 347 1.54 3.16 -3.37
C CYS A 347 1.80 1.77 -2.78
N GLY A 348 2.40 0.85 -3.54
CA GLY A 348 2.71 -0.50 -3.04
C GLY A 348 3.82 -0.51 -1.98
N THR A 349 4.80 0.36 -2.10
CA THR A 349 5.83 0.59 -1.08
C THR A 349 5.20 1.01 0.25
N ALA A 350 4.16 1.87 0.23
CA ALA A 350 3.42 2.25 1.44
C ALA A 350 2.81 1.03 2.14
N VAL A 351 2.21 0.11 1.38
CA VAL A 351 1.64 -1.13 1.94
C VAL A 351 2.72 -1.95 2.66
N GLY A 352 3.86 -2.17 2.01
CA GLY A 352 4.97 -2.93 2.60
C GLY A 352 5.56 -2.29 3.85
N MET A 353 5.68 -0.97 3.87
CA MET A 353 6.13 -0.22 5.06
C MET A 353 5.11 -0.31 6.20
N ALA A 354 3.81 -0.17 5.90
CA ALA A 354 2.74 -0.29 6.88
C ALA A 354 2.69 -1.69 7.52
N MET A 355 2.83 -2.75 6.72
CA MET A 355 2.90 -4.14 7.21
C MET A 355 4.13 -4.40 8.11
N ARG A 356 5.17 -3.58 8.01
CA ARG A 356 6.34 -3.58 8.89
C ARG A 356 6.18 -2.69 10.12
N GLY A 357 5.01 -2.07 10.31
CA GLY A 357 4.68 -1.24 11.47
C GLY A 357 5.09 0.23 11.33
N TYR A 358 5.52 0.70 10.16
CA TYR A 358 5.71 2.11 9.85
C TYR A 358 4.38 2.76 9.47
N ARG A 359 4.38 4.10 9.39
CA ARG A 359 3.23 4.93 9.03
C ARG A 359 3.58 5.83 7.85
N PRO A 360 3.65 5.26 6.64
CA PRO A 360 4.01 6.01 5.46
C PRO A 360 2.90 6.98 5.05
N VAL A 361 3.32 8.18 4.66
CA VAL A 361 2.52 9.18 3.98
C VAL A 361 3.08 9.29 2.56
N ALA A 362 2.44 8.63 1.62
CA ALA A 362 2.82 8.61 0.22
C ALA A 362 2.07 9.71 -0.53
N GLU A 363 2.80 10.63 -1.17
CA GLU A 363 2.23 11.70 -1.98
C GLU A 363 2.13 11.28 -3.44
N LEU A 364 0.94 11.38 -4.02
CA LEU A 364 0.69 11.41 -5.45
C LEU A 364 0.38 12.86 -5.85
N MET A 365 1.15 13.40 -6.79
CA MET A 365 1.09 14.82 -7.14
C MET A 365 -0.31 15.27 -7.58
N TYR A 366 -1.03 14.41 -8.31
CA TYR A 366 -2.41 14.63 -8.73
C TYR A 366 -3.26 13.37 -8.53
N MET A 367 -4.55 13.58 -8.24
CA MET A 367 -5.48 12.47 -8.09
C MET A 367 -5.65 11.66 -9.38
N ASP A 368 -5.51 12.31 -10.54
CA ASP A 368 -5.46 11.67 -11.86
C ASP A 368 -4.43 10.53 -11.92
N PHE A 369 -3.29 10.71 -11.26
CA PHE A 369 -2.18 9.74 -11.26
C PHE A 369 -2.44 8.53 -10.37
N ALA A 370 -3.39 8.63 -9.44
CA ALA A 370 -3.82 7.48 -8.63
C ALA A 370 -4.42 6.35 -9.49
N LEU A 371 -4.84 6.64 -10.72
CA LEU A 371 -5.29 5.63 -11.67
C LEU A 371 -4.17 4.68 -12.09
N MET A 372 -2.91 5.17 -12.16
CA MET A 372 -1.73 4.31 -12.42
C MET A 372 -1.45 3.37 -11.26
N ALA A 373 -1.86 3.75 -10.03
CA ALA A 373 -1.65 2.99 -8.80
C ALA A 373 -2.90 2.21 -8.34
N SER A 374 -3.95 2.14 -9.15
CA SER A 374 -5.27 1.61 -8.77
C SER A 374 -5.21 0.22 -8.14
N ASP A 375 -4.38 -0.71 -8.67
CA ASP A 375 -4.17 -2.03 -8.08
C ASP A 375 -3.65 -1.93 -6.64
N GLN A 376 -2.61 -1.14 -6.43
CA GLN A 376 -1.94 -1.03 -5.14
C GLN A 376 -2.83 -0.36 -4.08
N ILE A 377 -3.71 0.54 -4.49
CA ILE A 377 -4.70 1.17 -3.61
C ILE A 377 -5.86 0.21 -3.33
N ALA A 378 -6.50 -0.30 -4.39
CA ALA A 378 -7.77 -1.03 -4.29
C ALA A 378 -7.62 -2.51 -3.91
N ASN A 379 -6.66 -3.23 -4.52
CA ASN A 379 -6.47 -4.66 -4.30
C ASN A 379 -5.46 -4.96 -3.20
N GLN A 380 -4.51 -4.06 -2.97
CA GLN A 380 -3.46 -4.28 -1.99
C GLN A 380 -3.81 -3.55 -0.67
N ALA A 381 -3.65 -2.24 -0.57
CA ALA A 381 -3.87 -1.49 0.67
C ALA A 381 -5.23 -1.78 1.31
N ALA A 382 -6.30 -1.66 0.54
CA ALA A 382 -7.68 -1.81 1.04
C ALA A 382 -8.07 -3.26 1.40
N LYS A 383 -7.31 -4.28 1.00
CA LYS A 383 -7.70 -5.69 1.18
C LYS A 383 -6.82 -6.50 2.12
N TRP A 384 -5.58 -6.10 2.38
CA TRP A 384 -4.65 -6.90 3.18
C TRP A 384 -5.17 -7.21 4.57
N HIS A 385 -5.77 -6.24 5.28
CA HIS A 385 -6.36 -6.48 6.60
C HIS A 385 -7.43 -7.58 6.55
N TYR A 386 -8.35 -7.48 5.59
CA TYR A 386 -9.41 -8.46 5.40
C TYR A 386 -8.88 -9.84 5.00
N MET A 387 -8.05 -9.91 3.95
CA MET A 387 -7.53 -11.17 3.40
C MET A 387 -6.68 -11.95 4.38
N THR A 388 -6.01 -11.26 5.30
CA THR A 388 -5.19 -11.88 6.35
C THR A 388 -5.99 -12.20 7.62
N GLY A 389 -7.32 -12.01 7.61
CA GLY A 389 -8.17 -12.25 8.78
C GLY A 389 -7.77 -11.39 9.98
N ALA A 390 -7.44 -10.12 9.75
CA ALA A 390 -6.94 -9.15 10.71
C ALA A 390 -5.56 -9.48 11.32
N ALA A 391 -4.74 -10.29 10.65
CA ALA A 391 -3.39 -10.60 11.13
C ALA A 391 -2.41 -9.43 10.98
N THR A 392 -2.75 -8.43 10.15
CA THR A 392 -1.99 -7.17 10.03
C THR A 392 -2.95 -6.00 9.85
N GLU A 393 -2.56 -4.84 10.34
CA GLU A 393 -3.14 -3.54 10.02
C GLU A 393 -2.35 -2.92 8.86
N VAL A 394 -2.93 -1.91 8.19
CA VAL A 394 -2.30 -1.23 7.07
C VAL A 394 -2.34 0.29 7.28
N PRO A 395 -1.66 0.81 8.32
CA PRO A 395 -1.65 2.22 8.69
C PRO A 395 -0.85 3.04 7.68
N LEU A 396 -1.49 3.52 6.62
CA LEU A 396 -0.87 4.36 5.62
C LEU A 396 -1.78 5.50 5.18
N VAL A 397 -1.19 6.55 4.64
CA VAL A 397 -1.91 7.68 4.05
C VAL A 397 -1.47 7.85 2.60
N TYR A 398 -2.43 7.91 1.69
CA TYR A 398 -2.25 8.42 0.34
C TYR A 398 -2.72 9.87 0.30
N ARG A 399 -1.78 10.83 0.17
CA ARG A 399 -2.10 12.23 -0.08
C ARG A 399 -2.22 12.46 -1.59
N VAL A 400 -3.37 12.93 -2.02
CA VAL A 400 -3.64 13.19 -3.44
C VAL A 400 -4.20 14.60 -3.62
N SER A 401 -3.75 15.33 -4.63
CA SER A 401 -4.27 16.67 -4.89
C SER A 401 -5.17 16.70 -6.13
N VAL A 402 -6.22 17.52 -6.06
CA VAL A 402 -7.13 17.81 -7.17
C VAL A 402 -6.78 19.17 -7.76
N GLY A 403 -6.40 19.21 -9.04
CA GLY A 403 -6.03 20.43 -9.76
C GLY A 403 -7.21 21.15 -10.42
N GLY A 404 -8.44 20.69 -10.21
CA GLY A 404 -9.65 21.32 -10.73
C GLY A 404 -9.73 22.81 -10.39
N GLY A 405 -10.13 23.64 -11.36
CA GLY A 405 -10.17 25.10 -11.21
C GLY A 405 -8.84 25.83 -11.50
N LYS A 406 -7.73 25.11 -11.76
CA LYS A 406 -6.43 25.71 -12.08
C LYS A 406 -6.13 25.81 -13.58
N GLY A 407 -6.91 25.17 -14.44
CA GLY A 407 -6.72 25.19 -15.89
C GLY A 407 -5.61 24.28 -16.40
N TYR A 408 -5.29 23.18 -15.69
CA TYR A 408 -4.21 22.26 -16.04
C TYR A 408 -4.58 21.19 -17.08
N GLY A 409 -5.79 21.25 -17.64
CA GLY A 409 -6.28 20.30 -18.64
C GLY A 409 -6.80 18.99 -18.04
N GLY A 410 -7.22 18.06 -18.92
CA GLY A 410 -8.02 16.89 -18.55
C GLY A 410 -7.32 15.82 -17.71
N GLN A 411 -5.99 15.79 -17.67
CA GLN A 411 -5.21 14.78 -16.95
C GLN A 411 -4.59 15.29 -15.63
N HIS A 412 -4.95 16.52 -15.20
CA HIS A 412 -4.47 17.14 -13.97
C HIS A 412 -5.60 17.85 -13.21
N SER A 413 -6.86 17.58 -13.55
CA SER A 413 -8.00 18.35 -13.01
C SER A 413 -9.16 17.46 -12.57
N GLN A 414 -9.02 16.13 -12.63
CA GLN A 414 -10.11 15.22 -12.28
C GLN A 414 -10.28 15.13 -10.77
N SER A 415 -11.55 15.15 -10.35
CA SER A 415 -11.97 14.85 -8.98
C SER A 415 -12.53 13.43 -9.00
N LEU A 416 -11.75 12.44 -8.51
CA LEU A 416 -12.04 11.00 -8.67
C LEU A 416 -12.40 10.32 -7.34
N GLU A 417 -12.67 11.09 -6.29
CA GLU A 417 -12.93 10.55 -4.96
C GLU A 417 -14.12 9.56 -4.94
N SER A 418 -15.15 9.72 -5.78
CA SER A 418 -16.25 8.76 -5.91
C SER A 418 -15.77 7.36 -6.27
N MET A 419 -14.78 7.26 -7.14
CA MET A 419 -14.20 5.99 -7.55
C MET A 419 -13.53 5.28 -6.38
N PHE A 420 -12.84 6.02 -5.53
CA PHE A 420 -12.16 5.48 -4.35
C PHE A 420 -13.12 5.22 -3.18
N CYS A 421 -14.21 5.98 -3.06
CA CYS A 421 -15.29 5.71 -2.10
C CYS A 421 -15.99 4.36 -2.36
N HIS A 422 -15.94 3.84 -3.59
CA HIS A 422 -16.50 2.53 -3.96
C HIS A 422 -15.65 1.34 -3.47
N ILE A 423 -14.47 1.57 -2.90
CA ILE A 423 -13.50 0.52 -2.53
C ILE A 423 -13.59 0.21 -1.03
N PRO A 424 -14.26 -0.89 -0.60
CA PRO A 424 -14.30 -1.29 0.80
C PRO A 424 -12.88 -1.57 1.33
N GLY A 425 -12.60 -1.11 2.55
CA GLY A 425 -11.31 -1.22 3.21
C GLY A 425 -10.40 0.01 3.05
N LEU A 426 -10.86 1.04 2.32
CA LEU A 426 -10.19 2.33 2.19
C LEU A 426 -11.05 3.44 2.79
N TYR A 427 -10.47 4.29 3.64
CA TYR A 427 -11.09 5.53 4.08
C TYR A 427 -10.78 6.67 3.11
N VAL A 428 -11.72 7.60 2.95
CA VAL A 428 -11.57 8.77 2.09
C VAL A 428 -12.03 10.02 2.83
N VAL A 429 -11.15 11.00 2.98
CA VAL A 429 -11.44 12.29 3.61
C VAL A 429 -11.08 13.44 2.67
N TYR A 430 -11.87 14.52 2.70
CA TYR A 430 -11.68 15.67 1.82
C TYR A 430 -11.90 16.98 2.59
N PRO A 431 -10.89 17.50 3.31
CA PRO A 431 -11.00 18.73 4.07
C PRO A 431 -11.24 19.95 3.20
N SER A 432 -12.04 20.91 3.70
CA SER A 432 -12.46 22.12 3.02
C SER A 432 -11.71 23.39 3.47
N ASN A 433 -10.98 23.34 4.57
CA ASN A 433 -10.35 24.50 5.24
C ASN A 433 -9.07 24.11 5.97
N SER A 434 -8.32 25.09 6.45
CA SER A 434 -7.01 24.87 7.11
C SER A 434 -7.11 24.08 8.43
N TYR A 435 -8.16 24.29 9.22
CA TYR A 435 -8.38 23.57 10.48
C TYR A 435 -8.58 22.07 10.22
N ASP A 436 -9.48 21.76 9.30
CA ASP A 436 -9.79 20.38 8.96
C ASP A 436 -8.65 19.70 8.22
N ALA A 437 -7.91 20.41 7.36
CA ALA A 437 -6.75 19.88 6.66
C ALA A 437 -5.67 19.38 7.64
N LYS A 438 -5.35 20.17 8.67
CA LYS A 438 -4.43 19.76 9.73
C LYS A 438 -5.02 18.62 10.56
N GLY A 439 -6.22 18.78 11.07
CA GLY A 439 -6.82 17.84 12.02
C GLY A 439 -7.13 16.47 11.40
N LEU A 440 -7.69 16.43 10.19
CA LEU A 440 -8.00 15.17 9.47
C LEU A 440 -6.74 14.44 9.01
N LEU A 441 -5.72 15.14 8.51
CA LEU A 441 -4.46 14.50 8.13
C LEU A 441 -3.77 13.85 9.34
N LYS A 442 -3.78 14.52 10.49
CA LYS A 442 -3.25 13.94 11.74
C LYS A 442 -4.05 12.71 12.17
N SER A 443 -5.39 12.76 12.09
CA SER A 443 -6.25 11.61 12.36
C SER A 443 -5.96 10.46 11.40
N ALA A 444 -5.80 10.75 10.11
CA ALA A 444 -5.45 9.76 9.09
C ALA A 444 -4.10 9.09 9.35
N ILE A 445 -3.08 9.85 9.77
CA ILE A 445 -1.76 9.29 10.11
C ILE A 445 -1.83 8.39 11.36
N ARG A 446 -2.73 8.70 12.31
CA ARG A 446 -2.92 7.90 13.53
C ARG A 446 -3.87 6.72 13.35
N ASP A 447 -4.69 6.70 12.31
CA ASP A 447 -5.58 5.59 11.99
C ASP A 447 -4.80 4.34 11.56
N ASN A 448 -5.34 3.15 11.83
CA ASN A 448 -4.73 1.88 11.43
C ASN A 448 -5.33 1.28 10.14
N ASN A 449 -6.30 1.97 9.54
CA ASN A 449 -6.77 1.70 8.18
C ASN A 449 -5.95 2.49 7.15
N PRO A 450 -5.93 2.09 5.87
CA PRO A 450 -5.44 2.94 4.79
C PRO A 450 -6.42 4.11 4.57
N VAL A 451 -5.88 5.33 4.51
CA VAL A 451 -6.67 6.56 4.34
C VAL A 451 -6.19 7.32 3.12
N MET A 452 -7.11 7.68 2.23
CA MET A 452 -6.87 8.64 1.16
C MET A 452 -7.29 10.03 1.63
N VAL A 453 -6.34 10.96 1.70
CA VAL A 453 -6.57 12.36 2.03
C VAL A 453 -6.55 13.16 0.72
N VAL A 454 -7.71 13.65 0.33
CA VAL A 454 -7.89 14.44 -0.89
C VAL A 454 -7.70 15.92 -0.57
N GLU A 455 -6.85 16.60 -1.31
CA GLU A 455 -6.54 18.03 -1.13
C GLU A 455 -6.93 18.81 -2.39
N SER A 456 -7.55 19.97 -2.25
CA SER A 456 -7.84 20.82 -3.39
C SER A 456 -6.79 21.91 -3.56
N GLN A 457 -6.16 21.99 -4.73
CA GLN A 457 -5.12 22.98 -5.01
C GLN A 457 -5.63 24.41 -5.04
N ILE A 458 -6.91 24.63 -5.31
CA ILE A 458 -7.48 26.00 -5.24
C ILE A 458 -7.51 26.51 -3.80
N LEU A 459 -7.55 25.62 -2.80
CA LEU A 459 -7.52 25.97 -1.38
C LEU A 459 -6.11 26.23 -0.85
N TYR A 460 -5.05 25.78 -1.52
CA TYR A 460 -3.68 25.79 -0.96
C TYR A 460 -3.18 27.15 -0.46
N ASN A 461 -3.61 28.24 -1.09
CA ASN A 461 -3.23 29.60 -0.69
C ASN A 461 -4.31 30.31 0.14
N GLU A 462 -5.49 29.70 0.33
CA GLU A 462 -6.54 30.25 1.17
C GLU A 462 -6.13 30.16 2.63
N LYS A 463 -6.35 31.22 3.37
CA LYS A 463 -6.05 31.28 4.80
C LYS A 463 -7.31 31.02 5.60
N GLY A 464 -7.18 30.21 6.62
CA GLY A 464 -8.23 29.93 7.57
C GLY A 464 -7.68 29.70 8.97
N PHE A 465 -8.55 29.77 9.95
CA PHE A 465 -8.22 29.49 11.35
C PHE A 465 -7.59 28.09 11.47
N CYS A 466 -6.41 28.04 12.10
CA CYS A 466 -5.68 26.82 12.32
C CYS A 466 -4.73 27.03 13.50
N PRO A 467 -5.13 26.71 14.75
CA PRO A 467 -4.31 26.92 15.92
C PRO A 467 -3.05 26.04 15.91
N ALA A 468 -2.02 26.50 16.64
CA ALA A 468 -0.75 25.77 16.72
C ALA A 468 -0.85 24.48 17.54
N ASP A 469 -1.89 24.36 18.36
CA ASP A 469 -2.10 23.22 19.27
C ASP A 469 -2.14 21.87 18.57
N ASP A 470 -1.83 20.82 19.32
CA ASP A 470 -2.01 19.43 18.87
C ASP A 470 -3.49 19.05 19.03
N TYR A 471 -4.23 19.05 17.92
CA TYR A 471 -5.62 18.61 17.87
C TYR A 471 -5.86 17.64 16.73
N LEU A 472 -6.93 16.88 16.85
CA LEU A 472 -7.43 15.95 15.84
C LEU A 472 -8.84 16.35 15.42
N VAL A 473 -9.18 16.08 14.17
CA VAL A 473 -10.56 16.10 13.67
C VAL A 473 -10.98 14.65 13.43
N PRO A 474 -12.03 14.15 14.09
CA PRO A 474 -12.44 12.76 13.95
C PRO A 474 -12.86 12.43 12.51
N ILE A 475 -12.37 11.31 12.01
CA ILE A 475 -12.83 10.75 10.73
C ILE A 475 -14.25 10.23 10.91
N GLY A 476 -15.13 10.50 9.94
CA GLY A 476 -16.54 10.08 9.99
C GLY A 476 -17.47 11.04 10.73
N GLN A 477 -17.01 12.25 11.06
CA GLN A 477 -17.84 13.31 11.65
C GLN A 477 -17.91 14.52 10.72
N ALA A 478 -19.13 14.86 10.30
CA ALA A 478 -19.41 16.08 9.55
C ALA A 478 -19.35 17.32 10.43
N ASN A 479 -19.31 18.49 9.83
CA ASN A 479 -19.39 19.77 10.52
C ASN A 479 -20.55 20.61 10.00
N VAL A 480 -21.41 21.09 10.90
CA VAL A 480 -22.45 22.05 10.55
C VAL A 480 -21.83 23.45 10.52
N MET A 481 -21.63 23.97 9.30
CA MET A 481 -20.99 25.29 9.07
C MET A 481 -21.93 26.45 9.35
N THR A 482 -23.21 26.29 8.97
CA THR A 482 -24.30 27.24 9.28
C THR A 482 -25.54 26.45 9.66
N THR A 483 -26.31 26.95 10.61
CA THR A 483 -27.60 26.36 10.99
C THR A 483 -28.72 26.96 10.17
N GLY A 484 -29.75 26.15 9.85
CA GLY A 484 -30.91 26.60 9.08
C GLY A 484 -32.06 25.61 9.14
N ASP A 485 -33.28 26.08 8.83
CA ASP A 485 -34.50 25.27 8.97
C ASP A 485 -35.25 25.03 7.64
N ASP A 486 -34.88 25.71 6.56
CA ASP A 486 -35.61 25.67 5.29
C ASP A 486 -34.97 24.74 4.24
N LEU A 487 -33.63 24.57 4.29
CA LEU A 487 -32.85 23.85 3.27
C LEU A 487 -31.58 23.28 3.88
N THR A 488 -31.25 22.03 3.56
CA THR A 488 -29.93 21.43 3.81
C THR A 488 -29.07 21.55 2.56
N ILE A 489 -27.86 22.10 2.69
CA ILE A 489 -26.84 22.09 1.65
C ILE A 489 -25.68 21.23 2.14
N LEU A 490 -25.46 20.07 1.51
CA LEU A 490 -24.32 19.22 1.78
C LEU A 490 -23.21 19.50 0.78
N ALA A 491 -21.98 19.66 1.27
CA ALA A 491 -20.80 19.84 0.42
C ALA A 491 -19.54 19.22 1.05
N TRP A 492 -18.46 19.12 0.27
CA TRP A 492 -17.12 18.74 0.74
C TRP A 492 -16.03 19.40 -0.11
N GLY A 493 -14.82 19.42 0.41
CA GLY A 493 -13.69 20.08 -0.24
C GLY A 493 -14.00 21.54 -0.58
N PRO A 494 -13.59 22.04 -1.75
CA PRO A 494 -13.76 23.47 -2.09
C PRO A 494 -15.22 23.89 -2.28
N ALA A 495 -16.14 22.95 -2.53
CA ALA A 495 -17.56 23.27 -2.69
C ALA A 495 -18.22 23.79 -1.39
N VAL A 496 -17.65 23.51 -0.23
CA VAL A 496 -18.13 24.02 1.07
C VAL A 496 -18.09 25.54 1.12
N ARG A 497 -17.01 26.15 0.62
CA ARG A 497 -16.89 27.61 0.53
C ARG A 497 -18.05 28.22 -0.27
N ASP A 498 -18.33 27.62 -1.41
CA ASP A 498 -19.37 28.11 -2.31
C ASP A 498 -20.78 27.87 -1.71
N ALA A 499 -20.97 26.75 -0.99
CA ALA A 499 -22.19 26.45 -0.25
C ALA A 499 -22.46 27.47 0.87
N VAL A 500 -21.43 27.82 1.65
CA VAL A 500 -21.55 28.86 2.71
C VAL A 500 -21.88 30.22 2.12
N ALA A 501 -21.23 30.60 1.00
CA ALA A 501 -21.54 31.86 0.31
C ALA A 501 -22.98 31.87 -0.24
N ALA A 502 -23.44 30.76 -0.79
CA ALA A 502 -24.84 30.64 -1.27
C ALA A 502 -25.84 30.72 -0.10
N ALA A 503 -25.55 30.14 1.06
CA ALA A 503 -26.41 30.24 2.23
C ALA A 503 -26.56 31.70 2.73
N GLN A 504 -25.50 32.50 2.63
CA GLN A 504 -25.56 33.93 2.97
C GLN A 504 -26.49 34.70 2.02
N VAL A 505 -26.38 34.45 0.69
CA VAL A 505 -27.28 35.08 -0.31
C VAL A 505 -28.73 34.65 -0.07
N LEU A 506 -28.97 33.37 0.20
CA LEU A 506 -30.31 32.84 0.50
C LEU A 506 -30.92 33.49 1.75
N SER A 507 -30.10 33.76 2.76
CA SER A 507 -30.54 34.43 4.00
C SER A 507 -31.03 35.85 3.75
N GLU A 508 -30.42 36.57 2.79
CA GLU A 508 -30.90 37.90 2.37
C GLU A 508 -32.30 37.83 1.69
N GLU A 509 -32.62 36.70 1.08
CA GLU A 509 -33.92 36.40 0.48
C GLU A 509 -34.92 35.77 1.46
N GLY A 510 -34.53 35.57 2.74
CA GLY A 510 -35.39 35.03 3.77
C GLY A 510 -35.41 33.48 3.82
N VAL A 511 -34.46 32.81 3.19
CA VAL A 511 -34.30 31.34 3.24
C VAL A 511 -33.15 30.97 4.18
N SER A 512 -33.46 30.19 5.20
CA SER A 512 -32.51 29.73 6.21
C SER A 512 -31.91 28.37 5.82
N ALA A 513 -30.68 28.38 5.29
CA ALA A 513 -29.99 27.17 4.84
C ALA A 513 -29.02 26.62 5.90
N GLU A 514 -29.14 25.32 6.20
CA GLU A 514 -28.13 24.59 6.97
C GLU A 514 -27.07 24.03 6.04
N VAL A 515 -25.81 24.43 6.24
CA VAL A 515 -24.69 23.96 5.42
C VAL A 515 -23.90 22.93 6.21
N ILE A 516 -23.75 21.74 5.63
CA ILE A 516 -22.98 20.64 6.22
C ILE A 516 -21.74 20.41 5.36
N ASP A 517 -20.56 20.48 5.99
CA ASP A 517 -19.30 20.00 5.45
C ASP A 517 -19.15 18.52 5.83
N ALA A 518 -19.18 17.63 4.84
CA ALA A 518 -19.05 16.20 5.06
C ALA A 518 -17.69 15.79 5.66
N ARG A 519 -16.58 16.48 5.34
CA ARG A 519 -15.21 16.19 5.78
C ARG A 519 -14.72 14.78 5.42
N SER A 520 -15.54 13.76 5.73
CA SER A 520 -15.28 12.33 5.45
C SER A 520 -16.32 11.78 4.50
N LEU A 521 -15.87 11.12 3.44
CA LEU A 521 -16.73 10.45 2.49
C LEU A 521 -16.86 8.96 2.82
N VAL A 522 -15.79 8.35 3.33
CA VAL A 522 -15.78 6.99 3.85
C VAL A 522 -14.91 6.98 5.12
N PRO A 523 -15.47 6.67 6.30
CA PRO A 523 -16.89 6.57 6.61
C PRO A 523 -17.62 7.91 6.50
N PHE A 524 -18.92 7.87 6.20
CA PHE A 524 -19.75 9.07 6.06
C PHE A 524 -20.64 9.26 7.30
N ASP A 525 -20.85 10.51 7.71
CA ASP A 525 -21.75 10.88 8.83
C ASP A 525 -23.21 10.97 8.37
N TRP A 526 -23.84 9.82 8.25
CA TRP A 526 -25.22 9.71 7.82
C TRP A 526 -26.19 10.30 8.83
N GLU A 527 -25.90 10.20 10.14
CA GLU A 527 -26.78 10.67 11.18
C GLU A 527 -26.98 12.18 11.13
N THR A 528 -25.88 12.94 11.09
CA THR A 528 -25.92 14.41 10.95
C THR A 528 -26.69 14.83 9.70
N LEU A 529 -26.45 14.17 8.56
CA LEU A 529 -27.17 14.48 7.32
C LEU A 529 -28.66 14.18 7.42
N PHE A 530 -29.03 13.01 7.92
CA PHE A 530 -30.43 12.60 8.02
C PHE A 530 -31.22 13.46 9.00
N GLU A 531 -30.63 13.85 10.12
CA GLU A 531 -31.27 14.79 11.07
C GLU A 531 -31.56 16.13 10.42
N SER A 532 -30.58 16.71 9.70
CA SER A 532 -30.76 17.97 8.99
C SER A 532 -31.84 17.86 7.90
N VAL A 533 -31.80 16.81 7.07
CA VAL A 533 -32.81 16.65 6.00
C VAL A 533 -34.22 16.41 6.56
N ARG A 534 -34.36 15.67 7.66
CA ARG A 534 -35.68 15.50 8.32
C ARG A 534 -36.23 16.82 8.88
N LYS A 535 -35.35 17.70 9.37
CA LYS A 535 -35.68 19.03 9.84
C LYS A 535 -36.12 19.95 8.69
N THR A 536 -35.33 20.03 7.62
CA THR A 536 -35.52 21.00 6.53
C THR A 536 -36.46 20.51 5.42
N GLY A 537 -36.59 19.21 5.25
CA GLY A 537 -37.37 18.57 4.17
C GLY A 537 -36.81 18.76 2.76
N ARG A 538 -35.61 19.35 2.61
CA ARG A 538 -34.99 19.68 1.31
C ARG A 538 -33.47 19.47 1.37
N LEU A 539 -32.91 18.89 0.29
CA LEU A 539 -31.48 18.68 0.16
C LEU A 539 -30.96 19.20 -1.17
N VAL A 540 -29.85 19.93 -1.12
CA VAL A 540 -28.97 20.21 -2.25
C VAL A 540 -27.59 19.63 -1.93
N ALA A 541 -27.11 18.67 -2.72
CA ALA A 541 -25.77 18.12 -2.60
C ALA A 541 -24.85 18.72 -3.66
N VAL A 542 -23.72 19.28 -3.24
CA VAL A 542 -22.80 20.04 -4.10
C VAL A 542 -21.40 19.44 -4.04
N SER A 543 -20.81 19.16 -5.21
CA SER A 543 -19.44 18.68 -5.33
C SER A 543 -18.77 19.14 -6.61
N GLN A 544 -17.47 18.96 -6.74
CA GLN A 544 -16.71 19.25 -7.96
C GLN A 544 -16.71 18.11 -8.99
N PHE A 545 -17.48 17.06 -8.76
CA PHE A 545 -17.55 15.92 -9.66
C PHE A 545 -18.27 16.15 -10.96
N VAL A 546 -18.07 15.19 -11.87
CA VAL A 546 -19.03 14.94 -12.97
C VAL A 546 -20.30 14.30 -12.40
N ASP A 547 -21.46 14.54 -13.01
CA ASP A 547 -22.76 14.05 -12.51
C ASP A 547 -22.86 12.51 -12.52
N ILE A 548 -22.31 11.87 -13.57
CA ILE A 548 -22.40 10.42 -13.75
C ILE A 548 -21.49 9.69 -12.77
N GLY A 549 -22.06 8.81 -11.94
CA GLY A 549 -21.30 8.04 -10.95
C GLY A 549 -20.79 8.86 -9.76
N SER A 550 -21.32 10.05 -9.56
CA SER A 550 -20.98 10.93 -8.46
C SER A 550 -21.40 10.34 -7.11
N TYR A 551 -20.60 10.57 -6.06
CA TYR A 551 -20.93 10.21 -4.68
C TYR A 551 -22.17 10.96 -4.17
N THR A 552 -22.51 12.14 -4.75
CA THR A 552 -23.77 12.82 -4.50
C THR A 552 -24.98 11.98 -4.89
N GLY A 553 -24.87 11.12 -5.91
CA GLY A 553 -25.91 10.15 -6.27
C GLY A 553 -26.17 9.12 -5.18
N GLU A 554 -25.11 8.59 -4.54
CA GLU A 554 -25.22 7.71 -3.37
C GLU A 554 -25.88 8.45 -2.20
N VAL A 555 -25.44 9.67 -1.92
CA VAL A 555 -26.04 10.53 -0.87
C VAL A 555 -27.55 10.70 -1.08
N VAL A 556 -27.97 11.05 -2.29
CA VAL A 556 -29.41 11.21 -2.61
C VAL A 556 -30.16 9.89 -2.42
N SER A 557 -29.60 8.77 -2.87
CA SER A 557 -30.18 7.42 -2.69
C SER A 557 -30.40 7.08 -1.23
N GLN A 558 -29.40 7.30 -0.38
CA GLN A 558 -29.47 7.04 1.06
C GLN A 558 -30.48 7.96 1.76
N VAL A 559 -30.52 9.24 1.40
CA VAL A 559 -31.48 10.20 1.96
C VAL A 559 -32.92 9.81 1.57
N VAL A 560 -33.18 9.46 0.31
CA VAL A 560 -34.51 9.02 -0.14
C VAL A 560 -34.93 7.75 0.63
N SER A 561 -34.03 6.83 0.85
CA SER A 561 -34.32 5.56 1.54
C SER A 561 -34.56 5.70 3.05
N ASN A 562 -33.99 6.74 3.70
CA ASN A 562 -33.97 6.85 5.17
C ASN A 562 -34.76 8.06 5.72
N CYS A 563 -35.09 9.04 4.88
CA CYS A 563 -35.72 10.28 5.32
C CYS A 563 -37.16 10.48 4.77
N PHE A 564 -37.58 9.71 3.76
CA PHE A 564 -38.90 9.85 3.12
C PHE A 564 -39.71 8.58 3.09
#